data_ff099ba791e84ac4b0bb4c53dc14bc9a
#
_entry.id   ff099ba791e84ac4b0bb4c53dc14bc9a
#
_cell.length_a   1.000
_cell.length_b   1.000
_cell.length_c   1.000
_cell.angle_alpha   90.00
_cell.angle_beta   90.00
_cell.angle_gamma   90.00
#
_symmetry.space_group_name_H-M   'P 1'
#
loop_
_entity.id
_entity.type
_entity.pdbx_description
1 polymer ?
#
loop_
_entity_poly.entity_id
_entity_poly.type
_entity_poly.pdbx_seq_one_letter_code
_entity_poly.pdbx_strand_id
1 'polypeptide(L)'
;IDMPLWISLELGLPDKLAGILMGTAAGLEIPAMILAGYYVKRFGKRRMMIAAVAAGVLFYLGLIFFHSRTALLVLQLFNAVFIGIIAGIGMLWFQDLMPGRAGSATTLFTNSISTGVILAGVIQGAVAQSYGHFAVYWVIAAISVITLVMTGRVKDV
;
A
#
# COMPACT_ATOMS: atom_id res chain seq x y z
N ILE A 1 -7.54 -2.50 7.51
CA ILE A 1 -8.40 -3.08 8.56
C ILE A 1 -8.42 -2.15 9.77
N ASP A 2 -7.29 -1.57 10.14
CA ASP A 2 -7.16 -0.77 11.36
C ASP A 2 -7.68 0.67 11.24
N MET A 3 -7.70 1.22 10.03
CA MET A 3 -8.07 2.62 9.77
C MET A 3 -9.46 3.01 10.30
N PRO A 4 -10.54 2.22 10.10
CA PRO A 4 -11.85 2.55 10.65
C PRO A 4 -11.86 2.62 12.19
N LEU A 5 -11.19 1.69 12.85
CA LEU A 5 -11.10 1.64 14.31
C LEU A 5 -10.30 2.82 14.85
N TRP A 6 -9.19 3.16 14.21
CA TRP A 6 -8.38 4.31 14.58
C TRP A 6 -9.15 5.63 14.44
N ILE A 7 -9.88 5.81 13.32
CA ILE A 7 -10.68 7.01 13.07
C ILE A 7 -11.80 7.18 14.11
N SER A 8 -12.52 6.11 14.44
CA SER A 8 -13.66 6.17 15.35
C SER A 8 -13.24 6.17 16.82
N LEU A 9 -12.28 5.32 17.21
CA LEU A 9 -11.91 5.11 18.61
C LEU A 9 -10.87 6.12 19.13
N GLU A 10 -9.87 6.48 18.31
CA GLU A 10 -8.78 7.34 18.77
C GLU A 10 -8.92 8.79 18.29
N LEU A 11 -9.38 9.03 17.06
CA LEU A 11 -9.59 10.38 16.55
C LEU A 11 -10.98 10.96 16.89
N GLY A 12 -11.93 10.12 17.34
CA GLY A 12 -13.29 10.55 17.65
C GLY A 12 -14.04 11.14 16.44
N LEU A 13 -13.63 10.80 15.23
CA LEU A 13 -14.26 11.26 13.99
C LEU A 13 -15.41 10.35 13.61
N PRO A 14 -16.43 10.86 12.89
CA PRO A 14 -17.62 10.07 12.53
C PRO A 14 -17.25 8.81 11.73
N ASP A 15 -17.87 7.68 12.04
CA ASP A 15 -17.69 6.40 11.32
C ASP A 15 -17.95 6.53 9.81
N LYS A 16 -18.86 7.42 9.42
CA LYS A 16 -19.12 7.76 8.02
C LYS A 16 -17.85 8.25 7.29
N LEU A 17 -16.91 8.88 7.99
CA LEU A 17 -15.65 9.32 7.38
C LEU A 17 -14.78 8.14 6.95
N ALA A 18 -14.72 7.07 7.74
CA ALA A 18 -14.00 5.86 7.38
C ALA A 18 -14.54 5.27 6.06
N GLY A 19 -15.88 5.19 5.93
CA GLY A 19 -16.52 4.75 4.69
C GLY A 19 -16.20 5.66 3.48
N ILE A 20 -16.22 6.98 3.67
CA ILE A 20 -15.86 7.95 2.63
C ILE A 20 -14.38 7.78 2.21
N LEU A 21 -13.47 7.63 3.16
CA LEU A 21 -12.04 7.44 2.86
C LEU A 21 -11.80 6.15 2.08
N MET A 22 -12.41 5.04 2.52
CA MET A 22 -12.30 3.75 1.81
C MET A 22 -12.91 3.80 0.41
N GLY A 23 -14.10 4.42 0.27
CA GLY A 23 -14.74 4.61 -1.03
C GLY A 23 -13.94 5.51 -1.96
N THR A 24 -13.35 6.58 -1.44
CA THR A 24 -12.47 7.48 -2.20
C THR A 24 -11.21 6.75 -2.65
N ALA A 25 -10.59 5.96 -1.76
CA ALA A 25 -9.42 5.15 -2.11
C ALA A 25 -9.74 4.18 -3.25
N ALA A 26 -10.78 3.37 -3.11
CA ALA A 26 -11.19 2.40 -4.13
C ALA A 26 -11.56 3.08 -5.48
N GLY A 27 -12.23 4.23 -5.43
CA GLY A 27 -12.56 5.01 -6.62
C GLY A 27 -11.33 5.57 -7.34
N LEU A 28 -10.28 5.93 -6.60
CA LEU A 28 -9.02 6.44 -7.15
C LEU A 28 -8.07 5.32 -7.61
N GLU A 29 -8.19 4.12 -7.08
CA GLU A 29 -7.37 2.96 -7.48
C GLU A 29 -7.58 2.59 -8.95
N ILE A 30 -8.83 2.63 -9.45
CA ILE A 30 -9.15 2.28 -10.84
C ILE A 30 -8.40 3.19 -11.84
N PRO A 31 -8.52 4.53 -11.78
CA PRO A 31 -7.74 5.40 -12.65
C PRO A 31 -6.23 5.27 -12.41
N ALA A 32 -5.77 5.02 -11.18
CA ALA A 32 -4.35 4.80 -10.89
C ALA A 32 -3.82 3.53 -11.59
N MET A 33 -4.58 2.43 -11.61
CA MET A 33 -4.22 1.20 -12.34
C MET A 33 -4.14 1.45 -13.86
N ILE A 34 -5.10 2.19 -14.43
CA ILE A 34 -5.10 2.51 -15.87
C ILE A 34 -3.87 3.36 -16.22
N LEU A 35 -3.59 4.39 -15.43
CA LEU A 35 -2.42 5.23 -15.60
C LEU A 35 -1.12 4.44 -15.44
N ALA A 36 -1.05 3.54 -14.46
CA ALA A 36 0.10 2.66 -14.28
C ALA A 36 0.35 1.80 -15.53
N GLY A 37 -0.68 1.20 -16.10
CA GLY A 37 -0.60 0.44 -17.35
C GLY A 37 -0.14 1.27 -18.55
N TYR A 38 -0.55 2.54 -18.62
CA TYR A 38 -0.11 3.47 -19.67
C TYR A 38 1.36 3.88 -19.51
N TYR A 39 1.74 4.27 -18.30
CA TYR A 39 3.07 4.81 -18.02
C TYR A 39 4.16 3.74 -17.88
N VAL A 40 3.81 2.48 -17.59
CA VAL A 40 4.80 1.39 -17.44
C VAL A 40 5.67 1.20 -18.67
N LYS A 41 5.10 1.43 -19.87
CA LYS A 41 5.84 1.35 -21.15
C LYS A 41 6.92 2.42 -21.27
N ARG A 42 6.74 3.58 -20.62
CA ARG A 42 7.67 4.72 -20.68
C ARG A 42 8.72 4.68 -19.57
N PHE A 43 8.33 4.34 -18.36
CA PHE A 43 9.20 4.41 -17.17
C PHE A 43 9.80 3.07 -16.75
N GLY A 44 9.23 1.96 -17.25
CA GLY A 44 9.63 0.61 -16.85
C GLY A 44 8.98 0.16 -15.52
N LYS A 45 8.86 -1.16 -15.36
CA LYS A 45 8.17 -1.76 -14.21
C LYS A 45 8.88 -1.47 -12.88
N ARG A 46 10.21 -1.58 -12.85
CA ARG A 46 10.99 -1.35 -11.63
C ARG A 46 10.83 0.07 -11.07
N ARG A 47 10.95 1.10 -11.93
CA ARG A 47 10.78 2.50 -11.50
C ARG A 47 9.37 2.77 -11.00
N MET A 48 8.38 2.19 -11.66
CA MET A 48 6.99 2.28 -11.23
C MET A 48 6.77 1.61 -9.87
N MET A 49 7.37 0.45 -9.62
CA MET A 49 7.30 -0.22 -8.31
C MET A 49 7.97 0.59 -7.21
N ILE A 50 9.14 1.19 -7.48
CA ILE A 50 9.80 2.10 -6.53
C ILE A 50 8.89 3.32 -6.23
N ALA A 51 8.28 3.92 -7.26
CA ALA A 51 7.33 5.03 -7.08
C ALA A 51 6.10 4.63 -6.27
N ALA A 52 5.58 3.41 -6.49
CA ALA A 52 4.47 2.87 -5.71
C ALA A 52 4.83 2.75 -4.22
N VAL A 53 5.95 2.11 -3.91
CA VAL A 53 6.38 1.94 -2.51
C VAL A 53 6.70 3.28 -1.86
N ALA A 54 7.30 4.22 -2.60
CA ALA A 54 7.52 5.59 -2.11
C ALA A 54 6.21 6.31 -1.79
N ALA A 55 5.18 6.17 -2.65
CA ALA A 55 3.85 6.70 -2.36
C ALA A 55 3.24 6.06 -1.11
N GLY A 56 3.42 4.75 -0.91
CA GLY A 56 3.02 4.05 0.32
C GLY A 56 3.72 4.59 1.57
N VAL A 57 5.03 4.83 1.50
CA VAL A 57 5.78 5.46 2.61
C VAL A 57 5.21 6.85 2.93
N LEU A 58 4.99 7.69 1.90
CA LEU A 58 4.41 9.03 2.09
C LEU A 58 3.01 8.97 2.69
N PHE A 59 2.18 8.00 2.26
CA PHE A 59 0.87 7.77 2.83
C PHE A 59 0.93 7.45 4.32
N TYR A 60 1.74 6.46 4.73
CA TYR A 60 1.82 6.05 6.14
C TYR A 60 2.48 7.10 7.02
N LEU A 61 3.54 7.77 6.54
CA LEU A 61 4.11 8.91 7.26
C LEU A 61 3.10 10.05 7.36
N GLY A 62 2.35 10.33 6.30
CA GLY A 62 1.29 11.33 6.32
C GLY A 62 0.21 11.03 7.36
N LEU A 63 -0.19 9.77 7.54
CA LEU A 63 -1.14 9.36 8.59
C LEU A 63 -0.60 9.59 10.01
N ILE A 64 0.71 9.51 10.20
CA ILE A 64 1.33 9.77 11.51
C ILE A 64 1.30 11.26 11.87
N PHE A 65 1.51 12.14 10.89
CA PHE A 65 1.67 13.57 11.14
C PHE A 65 0.39 14.40 10.91
N PHE A 66 -0.52 13.94 10.07
CA PHE A 66 -1.69 14.71 9.65
C PHE A 66 -3.00 13.98 9.96
N HIS A 67 -3.78 14.52 10.89
CA HIS A 67 -5.03 13.93 11.39
C HIS A 67 -6.28 14.72 10.99
N SER A 68 -6.15 15.79 10.20
CA SER A 68 -7.30 16.54 9.73
C SER A 68 -8.06 15.78 8.63
N ARG A 69 -9.39 15.94 8.59
CA ARG A 69 -10.26 15.32 7.58
C ARG A 69 -9.76 15.55 6.15
N THR A 70 -9.38 16.79 5.84
CA THR A 70 -8.89 17.16 4.50
C THR A 70 -7.57 16.48 4.19
N ALA A 71 -6.64 16.43 5.16
CA ALA A 71 -5.36 15.74 4.97
C ALA A 71 -5.55 14.24 4.75
N LEU A 72 -6.43 13.59 5.51
CA LEU A 72 -6.74 12.16 5.33
C LEU A 72 -7.30 11.88 3.93
N LEU A 73 -8.15 12.76 3.38
CA LEU A 73 -8.67 12.63 2.01
C LEU A 73 -7.55 12.82 0.96
N VAL A 74 -6.68 13.80 1.13
CA VAL A 74 -5.54 14.01 0.21
C VAL A 74 -4.57 12.83 0.24
N LEU A 75 -4.33 12.25 1.41
CA LEU A 75 -3.47 11.08 1.56
C LEU A 75 -4.01 9.86 0.79
N GLN A 76 -5.33 9.76 0.54
CA GLN A 76 -5.88 8.68 -0.28
C GLN A 76 -5.34 8.68 -1.73
N LEU A 77 -4.86 9.81 -2.24
CA LEU A 77 -4.19 9.85 -3.55
C LEU A 77 -2.89 9.03 -3.54
N PHE A 78 -2.09 9.15 -2.48
CA PHE A 78 -0.85 8.35 -2.34
C PHE A 78 -1.16 6.87 -2.14
N ASN A 79 -2.21 6.56 -1.36
CA ASN A 79 -2.69 5.19 -1.18
C ASN A 79 -3.16 4.58 -2.50
N ALA A 80 -3.95 5.30 -3.28
CA ALA A 80 -4.44 4.86 -4.58
C ALA A 80 -3.31 4.63 -5.60
N VAL A 81 -2.30 5.50 -5.62
CA VAL A 81 -1.10 5.32 -6.46
C VAL A 81 -0.33 4.07 -6.02
N PHE A 82 -0.12 3.88 -4.71
CA PHE A 82 0.56 2.72 -4.16
C PHE A 82 -0.15 1.41 -4.55
N ILE A 83 -1.43 1.28 -4.22
CA ILE A 83 -2.20 0.06 -4.50
C ILE A 83 -2.41 -0.12 -6.00
N GLY A 84 -2.77 0.94 -6.73
CA GLY A 84 -3.05 0.88 -8.16
C GLY A 84 -1.86 0.42 -8.99
N ILE A 85 -0.65 0.87 -8.67
CA ILE A 85 0.57 0.41 -9.35
C ILE A 85 0.86 -1.05 -8.99
N ILE A 86 0.82 -1.43 -7.71
CA ILE A 86 1.10 -2.81 -7.28
C ILE A 86 0.08 -3.77 -7.89
N ALA A 87 -1.20 -3.46 -7.84
CA ALA A 87 -2.24 -4.31 -8.42
C ALA A 87 -2.17 -4.35 -9.95
N GLY A 88 -1.85 -3.22 -10.60
CA GLY A 88 -1.82 -3.11 -12.06
C GLY A 88 -0.62 -3.77 -12.71
N ILE A 89 0.57 -3.69 -12.12
CA ILE A 89 1.81 -4.15 -12.74
C ILE A 89 2.66 -5.09 -11.88
N GLY A 90 2.34 -5.27 -10.61
CA GLY A 90 3.16 -6.08 -9.70
C GLY A 90 3.30 -7.54 -10.16
N MET A 91 2.19 -8.18 -10.56
CA MET A 91 2.23 -9.54 -11.09
C MET A 91 3.10 -9.66 -12.35
N LEU A 92 2.99 -8.70 -13.27
CA LEU A 92 3.79 -8.68 -14.50
C LEU A 92 5.28 -8.51 -14.19
N TRP A 93 5.62 -7.73 -13.17
CA TRP A 93 7.00 -7.58 -12.74
C TRP A 93 7.57 -8.87 -12.16
N PHE A 94 6.79 -9.61 -11.36
CA PHE A 94 7.17 -10.94 -10.88
C PHE A 94 7.40 -11.92 -12.04
N GLN A 95 6.58 -11.87 -13.08
CA GLN A 95 6.74 -12.72 -14.27
C GLN A 95 8.04 -12.39 -15.05
N ASP A 96 8.42 -11.11 -15.13
CA ASP A 96 9.70 -10.72 -15.75
C ASP A 96 10.92 -11.19 -14.95
N LEU A 97 10.81 -11.21 -13.61
CA LEU A 97 11.87 -11.72 -12.73
C LEU A 97 12.04 -13.25 -12.84
N MET A 98 11.04 -13.95 -13.39
CA MET A 98 11.03 -15.41 -13.55
C MET A 98 10.72 -15.83 -14.99
N PRO A 99 11.58 -15.51 -15.97
CA PRO A 99 11.32 -15.80 -17.38
C PRO A 99 11.11 -17.30 -17.61
N GLY A 100 10.10 -17.63 -18.42
CA GLY A 100 9.71 -19.02 -18.72
C GLY A 100 8.91 -19.73 -17.62
N ARG A 101 8.66 -19.08 -16.48
CA ARG A 101 7.93 -19.63 -15.33
C ARG A 101 6.75 -18.76 -14.89
N ALA A 102 5.96 -18.28 -15.86
CA ALA A 102 4.87 -17.34 -15.59
C ALA A 102 3.86 -17.85 -14.54
N GLY A 103 3.51 -19.14 -14.57
CA GLY A 103 2.63 -19.76 -13.58
C GLY A 103 3.21 -19.72 -12.15
N SER A 104 4.49 -20.09 -12.01
CA SER A 104 5.18 -20.04 -10.70
C SER A 104 5.29 -18.60 -10.19
N ALA A 105 5.58 -17.65 -11.06
CA ALA A 105 5.65 -16.22 -10.71
C ALA A 105 4.31 -15.70 -10.23
N THR A 106 3.22 -16.02 -10.90
CA THR A 106 1.85 -15.66 -10.50
C THR A 106 1.50 -16.25 -9.14
N THR A 107 1.79 -17.55 -8.94
CA THR A 107 1.55 -18.22 -7.65
C THR A 107 2.37 -17.57 -6.52
N LEU A 108 3.65 -17.28 -6.77
CA LEU A 108 4.52 -16.63 -5.79
C LEU A 108 3.99 -15.24 -5.42
N PHE A 109 3.59 -14.43 -6.41
CA PHE A 109 3.01 -13.11 -6.18
C PHE A 109 1.73 -13.18 -5.33
N THR A 110 0.79 -14.08 -5.70
CA THR A 110 -0.47 -14.25 -4.97
C THR A 110 -0.24 -14.76 -3.55
N ASN A 111 0.65 -15.74 -3.38
CA ASN A 111 0.98 -16.26 -2.05
C ASN A 111 1.69 -15.20 -1.18
N SER A 112 2.54 -14.35 -1.78
CA SER A 112 3.18 -13.24 -1.06
C SER A 112 2.15 -12.25 -0.53
N ILE A 113 1.14 -11.89 -1.34
CA ILE A 113 0.04 -11.03 -0.90
C ILE A 113 -0.73 -11.69 0.23
N SER A 114 -1.14 -12.96 0.07
CA SER A 114 -1.93 -13.68 1.07
C SER A 114 -1.17 -13.82 2.40
N THR A 115 0.10 -14.19 2.33
CA THR A 115 0.98 -14.27 3.51
C THR A 115 1.13 -12.91 4.17
N GLY A 116 1.32 -11.85 3.36
CA GLY A 116 1.41 -10.47 3.83
C GLY A 116 0.15 -10.01 4.58
N VAL A 117 -1.04 -10.35 4.07
CA VAL A 117 -2.32 -10.03 4.71
C VAL A 117 -2.47 -10.75 6.05
N ILE A 118 -2.11 -12.04 6.12
CA ILE A 118 -2.17 -12.82 7.36
C ILE A 118 -1.20 -12.25 8.40
N LEU A 119 0.06 -12.03 8.04
CA LEU A 119 1.06 -11.46 8.93
C LEU A 119 0.70 -10.05 9.39
N ALA A 120 0.19 -9.22 8.48
CA ALA A 120 -0.28 -7.88 8.81
C ALA A 120 -1.42 -7.93 9.84
N GLY A 121 -2.39 -8.83 9.69
CA GLY A 121 -3.48 -9.00 10.66
C GLY A 121 -2.98 -9.37 12.05
N VAL A 122 -2.03 -10.31 12.15
CA VAL A 122 -1.42 -10.73 13.42
C VAL A 122 -0.63 -9.58 14.05
N ILE A 123 0.24 -8.90 13.27
CA ILE A 123 1.07 -7.80 13.77
C ILE A 123 0.18 -6.63 14.20
N GLN A 124 -0.80 -6.24 13.38
CA GLN A 124 -1.73 -5.16 13.71
C GLN A 124 -2.50 -5.47 15.00
N GLY A 125 -3.05 -6.68 15.11
CA GLY A 125 -3.79 -7.09 16.31
C GLY A 125 -2.92 -7.03 17.57
N ALA A 126 -1.72 -7.58 17.54
CA ALA A 126 -0.79 -7.60 18.66
C ALA A 126 -0.34 -6.17 19.06
N VAL A 127 0.01 -5.34 18.08
CA VAL A 127 0.46 -3.96 18.32
C VAL A 127 -0.69 -3.10 18.81
N ALA A 128 -1.87 -3.17 18.17
CA ALA A 128 -3.04 -2.38 18.58
C ALA A 128 -3.49 -2.72 19.99
N GLN A 129 -3.47 -4.00 20.36
CA GLN A 129 -3.85 -4.45 21.70
C GLN A 129 -2.86 -4.00 22.78
N SER A 130 -1.55 -3.93 22.46
CA SER A 130 -0.51 -3.62 23.45
C SER A 130 -0.19 -2.13 23.53
N TYR A 131 -0.28 -1.39 22.42
CA TYR A 131 0.21 -0.01 22.28
C TYR A 131 -0.80 0.95 21.66
N GLY A 132 -2.04 0.50 21.36
CA GLY A 132 -3.07 1.29 20.68
C GLY A 132 -2.96 1.28 19.16
N HIS A 133 -4.05 1.71 18.49
CA HIS A 133 -4.17 1.68 17.03
C HIS A 133 -3.17 2.63 16.34
N PHE A 134 -2.81 3.75 16.98
CA PHE A 134 -1.83 4.69 16.42
C PHE A 134 -0.43 4.09 16.28
N ALA A 135 -0.01 3.21 17.20
CA ALA A 135 1.30 2.55 17.14
C ALA A 135 1.45 1.65 15.90
N VAL A 136 0.35 1.14 15.37
CA VAL A 136 0.33 0.32 14.15
C VAL A 136 0.91 1.09 12.95
N TYR A 137 0.61 2.40 12.83
CA TYR A 137 1.11 3.21 11.71
C TYR A 137 2.63 3.40 11.73
N TRP A 138 3.23 3.48 12.92
CA TRP A 138 4.69 3.52 13.06
C TRP A 138 5.34 2.23 12.59
N VAL A 139 4.77 1.08 12.95
CA VAL A 139 5.26 -0.23 12.50
C VAL A 139 5.14 -0.37 10.99
N ILE A 140 3.98 0.00 10.42
CA ILE A 140 3.76 -0.08 8.97
C ILE A 140 4.68 0.90 8.22
N ALA A 141 4.87 2.12 8.73
CA ALA A 141 5.79 3.09 8.14
C ALA A 141 7.23 2.53 8.12
N ALA A 142 7.71 1.92 9.21
CA ALA A 142 9.02 1.30 9.26
C ALA A 142 9.16 0.15 8.23
N ILE A 143 8.17 -0.73 8.16
CA ILE A 143 8.14 -1.82 7.17
C ILE A 143 8.14 -1.25 5.74
N SER A 144 7.38 -0.19 5.49
CA SER A 144 7.31 0.47 4.17
C SER A 144 8.66 1.05 3.74
N VAL A 145 9.39 1.67 4.67
CA VAL A 145 10.75 2.18 4.40
C VAL A 145 11.72 1.03 4.08
N ILE A 146 11.67 -0.06 4.85
CA ILE A 146 12.49 -1.25 4.58
C ILE A 146 12.16 -1.80 3.18
N THR A 147 10.89 -1.91 2.85
CA THR A 147 10.41 -2.36 1.54
C THR A 147 10.92 -1.46 0.41
N LEU A 148 10.94 -0.13 0.62
CA LEU A 148 11.46 0.82 -0.35
C LEU A 148 12.95 0.58 -0.64
N VAL A 149 13.74 0.39 0.41
CA VAL A 149 15.18 0.09 0.28
C VAL A 149 15.40 -1.25 -0.44
N MET A 150 14.63 -2.27 -0.10
CA MET A 150 14.72 -3.59 -0.75
C MET A 150 14.32 -3.52 -2.22
N THR A 151 13.21 -2.85 -2.54
CA THR A 151 12.75 -2.65 -3.93
C THR A 151 13.79 -1.92 -4.78
N GLY A 152 14.46 -0.92 -4.20
CA GLY A 152 15.56 -0.20 -4.87
C GLY A 152 16.78 -1.07 -5.19
N ARG A 153 16.98 -2.19 -4.48
CA ARG A 153 18.10 -3.14 -4.71
C ARG A 153 17.77 -4.23 -5.72
N VAL A 154 16.50 -4.43 -6.08
CA VAL A 154 16.13 -5.41 -7.12
C VAL A 154 16.67 -4.94 -8.47
N LYS A 155 17.29 -5.86 -9.22
CA LYS A 155 17.86 -5.56 -10.55
C LYS A 155 16.76 -5.16 -11.53
N ASP A 156 17.11 -4.29 -12.46
CA ASP A 156 16.28 -4.01 -13.64
C ASP A 156 16.28 -5.26 -14.55
N VAL A 157 15.10 -5.70 -14.95
CA VAL A 157 14.89 -6.85 -15.83
C VAL A 157 14.14 -6.41 -17.06
#